data_f8a8322de817b2c810d6e780d509c4c8
#
_entry.id   f8a8322de817b2c810d6e780d509c4c8
#
_cell.length_a   1.000
_cell.length_b   1.000
_cell.length_c   1.000
_cell.angle_alpha   90.00
_cell.angle_beta   90.00
_cell.angle_gamma   90.00
#
_symmetry.space_group_name_H-M   'P 1'
#
loop_
_entity.id
_entity.type
_entity.pdbx_description
1 polymer ?
#
loop_
_entity_poly.entity_id
_entity_poly.type
_entity_poly.pdbx_seq_one_letter_code
_entity_poly.pdbx_strand_id
1 'polypeptide(L)'
;MKLSWMLLMMLVVVSCKESLIKSEYQQLKASKIVLHENFLVLNQNKVDINSKANNYKLIHFVPSFECSECAIANISQFNRLDSISKATGAFSLMVVFSPRADMAEHIIKLLNENSLSYNFPVYIDINNQFQKLNPGIPTSTILHTFLINNDGTPVFIGNPLANKKLFNLFTKKLNLKQSDL
;
A
#
# COMPACT_ATOMS: atom_id res chain seq x y z
N MET A 1 -12.57 20.49 39.37
CA MET A 1 -12.08 21.33 38.27
C MET A 1 -10.96 20.71 37.45
N LYS A 2 -9.95 20.03 38.02
CA LYS A 2 -8.83 19.42 37.25
C LYS A 2 -9.25 18.29 36.30
N LEU A 3 -10.23 17.48 36.65
CA LEU A 3 -10.72 16.34 35.84
C LEU A 3 -11.44 16.80 34.57
N SER A 4 -12.21 17.88 34.62
CA SER A 4 -12.91 18.45 33.47
C SER A 4 -11.97 19.00 32.41
N TRP A 5 -10.82 19.57 32.83
CA TRP A 5 -9.83 20.12 31.91
C TRP A 5 -9.03 19.03 31.19
N MET A 6 -8.74 17.89 31.87
CA MET A 6 -8.13 16.72 31.23
C MET A 6 -9.02 16.09 30.15
N LEU A 7 -10.36 16.02 30.44
CA LEU A 7 -11.32 15.50 29.45
C LEU A 7 -11.41 16.40 28.22
N LEU A 8 -11.40 17.73 28.42
CA LEU A 8 -11.42 18.70 27.31
C LEU A 8 -10.15 18.62 26.45
N MET A 9 -8.96 18.46 27.06
CA MET A 9 -7.70 18.26 26.35
C MET A 9 -7.71 16.97 25.52
N MET A 10 -8.27 15.87 26.02
CA MET A 10 -8.38 14.60 25.27
C MET A 10 -9.26 14.73 24.03
N LEU A 11 -10.38 15.45 24.12
CA LEU A 11 -11.28 15.68 22.99
C LEU A 11 -10.62 16.49 21.86
N VAL A 12 -9.79 17.48 22.19
CA VAL A 12 -9.09 18.32 21.21
C VAL A 12 -8.05 17.51 20.42
N VAL A 13 -7.31 16.60 21.07
CA VAL A 13 -6.27 15.79 20.42
C VAL A 13 -6.87 14.78 19.43
N VAL A 14 -8.00 14.17 19.76
CA VAL A 14 -8.70 13.23 18.87
C VAL A 14 -9.24 13.94 17.63
N SER A 15 -9.84 15.13 17.79
CA SER A 15 -10.37 15.93 16.67
C SER A 15 -9.28 16.37 15.68
N CYS A 16 -8.08 16.72 16.18
CA CYS A 16 -6.96 17.11 15.33
C CYS A 16 -6.44 15.93 14.46
N LYS A 17 -6.38 14.72 15.02
CA LYS A 17 -5.89 13.53 14.29
C LYS A 17 -6.83 13.13 13.15
N GLU A 18 -8.15 13.15 13.37
CA GLU A 18 -9.13 12.86 12.32
C GLU A 18 -9.09 13.90 11.19
N SER A 19 -8.93 15.16 11.53
CA SER A 19 -8.78 16.24 10.55
C SER A 19 -7.54 16.06 9.68
N LEU A 20 -6.40 15.65 10.25
CA LEU A 20 -5.17 15.39 9.52
C LEU A 20 -5.34 14.23 8.53
N ILE A 21 -5.84 13.07 8.98
CA ILE A 21 -6.06 11.91 8.12
C ILE A 21 -7.01 12.24 6.96
N LYS A 22 -8.06 13.02 7.23
CA LYS A 22 -8.99 13.47 6.19
C LYS A 22 -8.32 14.36 5.15
N SER A 23 -7.46 15.28 5.58
CA SER A 23 -6.67 16.14 4.70
C SER A 23 -5.71 15.32 3.83
N GLU A 24 -4.95 14.42 4.43
CA GLU A 24 -4.02 13.52 3.74
C GLU A 24 -4.75 12.60 2.73
N TYR A 25 -5.92 12.08 3.10
CA TYR A 25 -6.77 11.30 2.19
C TYR A 25 -7.17 12.12 0.95
N GLN A 26 -7.60 13.37 1.12
CA GLN A 26 -7.98 14.25 0.02
C GLN A 26 -6.77 14.59 -0.87
N GLN A 27 -5.61 14.83 -0.27
CA GLN A 27 -4.36 15.06 -0.98
C GLN A 27 -3.98 13.86 -1.85
N LEU A 28 -3.97 12.65 -1.29
CA LEU A 28 -3.67 11.42 -2.04
C LEU A 28 -4.70 11.20 -3.16
N LYS A 29 -5.99 11.40 -2.86
CA LYS A 29 -7.08 11.25 -3.84
C LYS A 29 -6.95 12.21 -5.03
N ALA A 30 -6.42 13.40 -4.81
CA ALA A 30 -6.21 14.42 -5.84
C ALA A 30 -4.85 14.28 -6.55
N SER A 31 -3.95 13.42 -6.06
CA SER A 31 -2.63 13.22 -6.64
C SER A 31 -2.68 12.31 -7.86
N LYS A 32 -1.60 12.34 -8.63
CA LYS A 32 -1.33 11.37 -9.71
C LYS A 32 -0.09 10.59 -9.33
N ILE A 33 -0.22 9.29 -9.17
CA ILE A 33 0.87 8.40 -8.79
C ILE A 33 1.73 8.05 -10.00
N VAL A 34 3.02 8.30 -9.87
CA VAL A 34 4.04 8.00 -10.89
C VAL A 34 4.81 6.76 -10.48
N LEU A 35 4.78 5.74 -11.33
CA LEU A 35 5.64 4.56 -11.19
C LEU A 35 6.92 4.78 -12.00
N HIS A 36 8.07 4.41 -11.45
CA HIS A 36 9.33 4.40 -12.17
C HIS A 36 9.77 2.97 -12.48
N GLU A 37 10.76 2.81 -13.37
CA GLU A 37 11.21 1.50 -13.82
C GLU A 37 12.38 0.91 -12.99
N ASN A 38 12.99 1.71 -12.10
CA ASN A 38 14.21 1.37 -11.38
C ASN A 38 13.99 0.64 -10.05
N PHE A 39 12.92 -0.15 -9.94
CA PHE A 39 12.74 -1.04 -8.78
C PHE A 39 13.63 -2.28 -8.91
N LEU A 40 14.29 -2.67 -7.81
CA LEU A 40 14.77 -4.03 -7.68
C LEU A 40 13.56 -4.94 -7.39
N VAL A 41 13.31 -5.93 -8.24
CA VAL A 41 12.15 -6.81 -8.06
C VAL A 41 12.59 -8.17 -7.57
N LEU A 42 12.06 -8.59 -6.43
CA LEU A 42 12.27 -9.90 -5.84
C LEU A 42 11.10 -10.83 -6.17
N ASN A 43 11.34 -12.15 -6.19
CA ASN A 43 10.35 -13.19 -6.49
C ASN A 43 9.67 -12.99 -7.85
N GLN A 44 10.48 -12.79 -8.88
CA GLN A 44 10.04 -12.55 -10.25
C GLN A 44 9.49 -13.81 -10.91
N ASN A 45 8.21 -14.09 -10.80
CA ASN A 45 7.49 -14.83 -11.81
C ASN A 45 6.88 -13.85 -12.83
N LYS A 46 7.74 -13.13 -13.58
CA LYS A 46 7.45 -12.31 -14.77
C LYS A 46 6.12 -11.54 -14.74
N VAL A 47 5.98 -10.61 -13.80
CA VAL A 47 4.91 -9.61 -13.91
C VAL A 47 5.54 -8.32 -14.43
N ASP A 48 5.23 -7.99 -15.66
CA ASP A 48 5.57 -6.70 -16.25
C ASP A 48 4.78 -5.60 -15.51
N ILE A 49 5.46 -4.71 -14.80
CA ILE A 49 4.86 -3.56 -14.10
C ILE A 49 4.05 -2.70 -15.06
N ASN A 50 4.46 -2.68 -16.32
CA ASN A 50 3.86 -1.90 -17.38
C ASN A 50 2.84 -2.67 -18.21
N SER A 51 2.54 -3.94 -17.84
CA SER A 51 1.57 -4.71 -18.61
C SER A 51 0.21 -4.02 -18.58
N LYS A 52 -0.30 -3.66 -19.75
CA LYS A 52 -1.63 -3.09 -19.95
C LYS A 52 -2.76 -4.08 -19.67
N ALA A 53 -2.43 -5.32 -19.27
CA ALA A 53 -3.40 -6.39 -19.09
C ALA A 53 -4.39 -6.11 -17.95
N ASN A 54 -3.96 -5.38 -16.91
CA ASN A 54 -4.80 -5.04 -15.78
C ASN A 54 -5.08 -3.54 -15.76
N ASN A 55 -6.36 -3.15 -15.75
CA ASN A 55 -6.76 -1.73 -15.72
C ASN A 55 -6.43 -1.02 -14.41
N TYR A 56 -6.02 -1.77 -13.37
CA TYR A 56 -5.75 -1.24 -12.04
C TYR A 56 -4.49 -1.86 -11.41
N LYS A 57 -3.82 -1.08 -10.56
CA LYS A 57 -2.71 -1.56 -9.71
C LYS A 57 -3.05 -1.26 -8.24
N LEU A 58 -3.09 -2.31 -7.41
CA LEU A 58 -3.18 -2.16 -5.96
C LEU A 58 -1.77 -2.05 -5.40
N ILE A 59 -1.44 -0.87 -4.89
CA ILE A 59 -0.14 -0.57 -4.31
C ILE A 59 -0.25 -0.65 -2.79
N HIS A 60 0.66 -1.38 -2.16
CA HIS A 60 0.95 -1.27 -0.72
C HIS A 60 2.37 -0.75 -0.56
N PHE A 61 2.50 0.44 0.00
CA PHE A 61 3.76 1.15 0.14
C PHE A 61 4.26 1.11 1.58
N VAL A 62 5.52 0.71 1.76
CA VAL A 62 6.24 0.68 3.04
C VAL A 62 7.40 1.66 2.94
N PRO A 63 7.23 2.92 3.41
CA PRO A 63 8.27 3.94 3.36
C PRO A 63 9.38 3.70 4.39
N SER A 64 10.48 4.45 4.27
CA SER A 64 11.67 4.32 5.11
C SER A 64 11.46 4.61 6.61
N PHE A 65 10.40 5.31 6.97
CA PHE A 65 10.05 5.61 8.36
C PHE A 65 9.12 4.55 8.99
N GLU A 66 8.60 3.59 8.22
CA GLU A 66 7.88 2.45 8.74
C GLU A 66 8.81 1.28 9.11
N CYS A 67 8.33 0.41 10.00
CA CYS A 67 9.03 -0.82 10.36
C CYS A 67 8.96 -1.83 9.20
N SER A 68 9.97 -1.83 8.32
CA SER A 68 10.03 -2.76 7.19
C SER A 68 10.04 -4.22 7.64
N GLU A 69 10.73 -4.56 8.75
CA GLU A 69 10.76 -5.91 9.31
C GLU A 69 9.37 -6.36 9.78
N CYS A 70 8.59 -5.45 10.40
CA CYS A 70 7.21 -5.72 10.81
C CYS A 70 6.31 -5.96 9.57
N ALA A 71 6.51 -5.22 8.50
CA ALA A 71 5.78 -5.39 7.26
C ALA A 71 6.12 -6.73 6.59
N ILE A 72 7.41 -7.15 6.60
CA ILE A 72 7.86 -8.45 6.09
C ILE A 72 7.26 -9.59 6.90
N ALA A 73 7.25 -9.50 8.24
CA ALA A 73 6.66 -10.53 9.09
C ALA A 73 5.16 -10.76 8.79
N ASN A 74 4.48 -9.75 8.28
CA ASN A 74 3.05 -9.79 7.95
C ASN A 74 2.77 -9.87 6.42
N ILE A 75 3.81 -10.05 5.59
CA ILE A 75 3.68 -9.96 4.13
C ILE A 75 2.72 -11.00 3.54
N SER A 76 2.65 -12.19 4.14
CA SER A 76 1.79 -13.30 3.71
C SER A 76 0.30 -12.95 3.68
N GLN A 77 -0.14 -11.94 4.44
CA GLN A 77 -1.54 -11.48 4.40
C GLN A 77 -1.98 -11.07 2.98
N PHE A 78 -1.06 -10.58 2.14
CA PHE A 78 -1.37 -10.16 0.78
C PHE A 78 -1.52 -11.32 -0.22
N ASN A 79 -1.21 -12.59 0.16
CA ASN A 79 -1.40 -13.76 -0.71
C ASN A 79 -2.85 -13.91 -1.16
N ARG A 80 -3.82 -13.55 -0.31
CA ARG A 80 -5.24 -13.56 -0.70
C ARG A 80 -5.53 -12.56 -1.82
N LEU A 81 -4.98 -11.35 -1.77
CA LEU A 81 -5.18 -10.34 -2.81
C LEU A 81 -4.46 -10.73 -4.10
N ASP A 82 -3.27 -11.31 -3.99
CA ASP A 82 -2.55 -11.86 -5.14
C ASP A 82 -3.35 -12.98 -5.83
N SER A 83 -3.95 -13.91 -5.05
CA SER A 83 -4.79 -14.98 -5.60
C SER A 83 -6.01 -14.41 -6.32
N ILE A 84 -6.70 -13.42 -5.76
CA ILE A 84 -7.82 -12.74 -6.42
C ILE A 84 -7.34 -12.02 -7.69
N SER A 85 -6.20 -11.35 -7.63
CA SER A 85 -5.58 -10.68 -8.79
C SER A 85 -5.34 -11.65 -9.94
N LYS A 86 -4.72 -12.80 -9.65
CA LYS A 86 -4.41 -13.85 -10.63
C LYS A 86 -5.67 -14.51 -11.19
N ALA A 87 -6.66 -14.77 -10.35
CA ALA A 87 -7.91 -15.43 -10.76
C ALA A 87 -8.79 -14.52 -11.64
N THR A 88 -8.80 -13.22 -11.37
CA THR A 88 -9.72 -12.29 -12.02
C THR A 88 -9.09 -11.45 -13.12
N GLY A 89 -7.78 -11.21 -13.06
CA GLY A 89 -7.10 -10.24 -13.92
C GLY A 89 -7.59 -8.79 -13.74
N ALA A 90 -8.39 -8.51 -12.72
CA ALA A 90 -8.99 -7.20 -12.52
C ALA A 90 -8.00 -6.13 -12.05
N PHE A 91 -6.94 -6.53 -11.38
CA PHE A 91 -5.86 -5.64 -10.91
C PHE A 91 -4.54 -6.42 -10.82
N SER A 92 -3.42 -5.71 -10.68
CA SER A 92 -2.14 -6.28 -10.25
C SER A 92 -1.80 -5.81 -8.85
N LEU A 93 -1.20 -6.71 -8.04
CA LEU A 93 -0.69 -6.36 -6.71
C LEU A 93 0.76 -5.88 -6.82
N MET A 94 1.07 -4.76 -6.17
CA MET A 94 2.41 -4.18 -6.11
C MET A 94 2.75 -3.80 -4.67
N VAL A 95 3.60 -4.58 -4.01
CA VAL A 95 4.11 -4.29 -2.67
C VAL A 95 5.47 -3.62 -2.81
N VAL A 96 5.57 -2.35 -2.39
CA VAL A 96 6.76 -1.50 -2.57
C VAL A 96 7.38 -1.22 -1.22
N PHE A 97 8.65 -1.57 -1.06
CA PHE A 97 9.47 -1.19 0.07
C PHE A 97 10.46 -0.10 -0.34
N SER A 98 10.49 1.01 0.37
CA SER A 98 11.52 2.05 0.26
C SER A 98 12.31 2.11 1.58
N PRO A 99 13.22 1.15 1.83
CA PRO A 99 13.98 1.10 3.07
C PRO A 99 14.95 2.29 3.15
N ARG A 100 15.44 2.59 4.35
CA ARG A 100 16.60 3.47 4.51
C ARG A 100 17.82 2.84 3.83
N ALA A 101 18.71 3.66 3.29
CA ALA A 101 19.87 3.19 2.53
C ALA A 101 20.75 2.23 3.32
N ASP A 102 20.95 2.49 4.63
CA ASP A 102 21.74 1.65 5.55
C ASP A 102 21.06 0.29 5.88
N MET A 103 19.76 0.16 5.60
CA MET A 103 18.96 -1.05 5.87
C MET A 103 18.62 -1.84 4.59
N ALA A 104 18.91 -1.31 3.42
CA ALA A 104 18.44 -1.90 2.15
C ALA A 104 18.89 -3.36 1.97
N GLU A 105 20.17 -3.66 2.19
CA GLU A 105 20.72 -5.02 2.07
C GLU A 105 20.08 -5.97 3.09
N HIS A 106 19.89 -5.52 4.33
CA HIS A 106 19.23 -6.30 5.37
C HIS A 106 17.79 -6.64 5.00
N ILE A 107 17.02 -5.67 4.50
CA ILE A 107 15.63 -5.87 4.07
C ILE A 107 15.54 -6.82 2.87
N ILE A 108 16.44 -6.70 1.90
CA ILE A 108 16.53 -7.62 0.76
C ILE A 108 16.80 -9.05 1.24
N LYS A 109 17.76 -9.22 2.17
CA LYS A 109 18.07 -10.53 2.77
C LYS A 109 16.86 -11.13 3.48
N LEU A 110 16.18 -10.36 4.34
CA LEU A 110 14.98 -10.82 5.06
C LEU A 110 13.86 -11.23 4.10
N LEU A 111 13.61 -10.47 3.03
CA LEU A 111 12.61 -10.81 2.01
C LEU A 111 12.96 -12.11 1.30
N ASN A 112 14.23 -12.33 0.95
CA ASN A 112 14.66 -13.59 0.33
C ASN A 112 14.53 -14.79 1.29
N GLU A 113 14.88 -14.64 2.56
CA GLU A 113 14.71 -15.68 3.60
C GLU A 113 13.24 -16.02 3.82
N ASN A 114 12.33 -15.06 3.67
CA ASN A 114 10.87 -15.23 3.78
C ASN A 114 10.17 -15.51 2.44
N SER A 115 10.91 -15.78 1.36
CA SER A 115 10.37 -15.93 0.00
C SER A 115 9.31 -17.01 -0.15
N LEU A 116 9.29 -18.01 0.74
CA LEU A 116 8.26 -19.07 0.76
C LEU A 116 6.94 -18.61 1.41
N SER A 117 6.92 -17.48 2.11
CA SER A 117 5.73 -16.97 2.79
C SER A 117 4.80 -16.14 1.88
N TYR A 118 5.26 -15.73 0.70
CA TYR A 118 4.49 -14.92 -0.24
C TYR A 118 4.73 -15.34 -1.70
N ASN A 119 3.70 -15.19 -2.56
CA ASN A 119 3.66 -15.72 -3.93
C ASN A 119 3.58 -14.62 -5.01
N PHE A 120 3.92 -13.38 -4.68
CA PHE A 120 3.84 -12.22 -5.55
C PHE A 120 5.17 -11.48 -5.62
N PRO A 121 5.41 -10.65 -6.65
CA PRO A 121 6.62 -9.85 -6.75
C PRO A 121 6.64 -8.74 -5.68
N VAL A 122 7.82 -8.50 -5.10
CA VAL A 122 8.08 -7.40 -4.16
C VAL A 122 9.05 -6.42 -4.81
N TYR A 123 8.74 -5.15 -4.75
CA TYR A 123 9.46 -4.07 -5.38
C TYR A 123 10.26 -3.28 -4.34
N ILE A 124 11.57 -3.18 -4.52
CA ILE A 124 12.46 -2.46 -3.62
C ILE A 124 12.91 -1.16 -4.29
N ASP A 125 12.57 -0.05 -3.69
CA ASP A 125 12.97 1.29 -4.10
C ASP A 125 14.18 1.76 -3.27
N ILE A 126 15.39 1.30 -3.64
CA ILE A 126 16.62 1.54 -2.89
C ILE A 126 16.93 3.06 -2.78
N ASN A 127 16.56 3.84 -3.78
CA ASN A 127 16.88 5.26 -3.87
C ASN A 127 15.75 6.19 -3.38
N ASN A 128 14.66 5.63 -2.84
CA ASN A 128 13.45 6.36 -2.44
C ASN A 128 12.89 7.25 -3.56
N GLN A 129 12.99 6.80 -4.81
CA GLN A 129 12.50 7.55 -5.98
C GLN A 129 10.98 7.56 -6.01
N PHE A 130 10.33 6.47 -5.60
CA PHE A 130 8.87 6.38 -5.57
C PHE A 130 8.26 7.47 -4.68
N GLN A 131 8.79 7.65 -3.47
CA GLN A 131 8.32 8.70 -2.57
C GLN A 131 8.65 10.11 -3.09
N LYS A 132 9.84 10.31 -3.67
CA LYS A 132 10.25 11.61 -4.24
C LYS A 132 9.37 12.03 -5.42
N LEU A 133 8.99 11.08 -6.28
CA LEU A 133 8.10 11.31 -7.42
C LEU A 133 6.64 11.50 -7.01
N ASN A 134 6.26 11.03 -5.80
CA ASN A 134 4.90 11.03 -5.29
C ASN A 134 4.78 11.76 -3.95
N PRO A 135 5.05 13.07 -3.89
CA PRO A 135 4.99 13.84 -2.63
C PRO A 135 3.58 13.94 -2.05
N GLY A 136 2.55 13.55 -2.81
CA GLY A 136 1.17 13.46 -2.34
C GLY A 136 0.85 12.21 -1.53
N ILE A 137 1.79 11.24 -1.41
CA ILE A 137 1.60 10.07 -0.55
C ILE A 137 1.68 10.52 0.92
N PRO A 138 0.65 10.20 1.74
CA PRO A 138 0.56 10.66 3.12
C PRO A 138 1.66 10.09 4.03
N THR A 139 1.79 10.68 5.23
CA THR A 139 2.57 10.09 6.32
C THR A 139 1.76 9.09 7.14
N SER A 140 0.44 9.15 7.08
CA SER A 140 -0.46 8.21 7.78
C SER A 140 -0.43 6.82 7.13
N THR A 141 0.10 5.83 7.83
CA THR A 141 0.32 4.46 7.34
C THR A 141 -0.96 3.74 6.89
N ILE A 142 -2.10 4.10 7.48
CA ILE A 142 -3.41 3.55 7.09
C ILE A 142 -3.83 3.91 5.66
N LEU A 143 -3.18 4.92 5.04
CA LEU A 143 -3.42 5.38 3.67
C LEU A 143 -2.39 4.83 2.67
N HIS A 144 -1.41 4.03 3.11
CA HIS A 144 -0.35 3.49 2.26
C HIS A 144 -0.77 2.31 1.39
N THR A 145 -2.03 1.89 1.47
CA THR A 145 -2.60 0.94 0.51
C THR A 145 -3.64 1.66 -0.34
N PHE A 146 -3.46 1.65 -1.66
CA PHE A 146 -4.36 2.34 -2.58
C PHE A 146 -4.36 1.68 -3.96
N LEU A 147 -5.50 1.77 -4.64
CA LEU A 147 -5.71 1.27 -6.00
C LEU A 147 -5.63 2.45 -6.97
N ILE A 148 -4.78 2.35 -7.97
CA ILE A 148 -4.68 3.32 -9.07
C ILE A 148 -5.17 2.70 -10.38
N ASN A 149 -5.68 3.55 -11.27
CA ASN A 149 -5.94 3.18 -12.67
C ASN A 149 -4.67 3.35 -13.53
N ASN A 150 -4.78 3.11 -14.83
CA ASN A 150 -3.64 3.14 -15.76
C ASN A 150 -3.01 4.53 -15.93
N ASP A 151 -3.73 5.60 -15.63
CA ASP A 151 -3.19 6.97 -15.67
C ASP A 151 -2.57 7.42 -14.35
N GLY A 152 -2.53 6.53 -13.33
CA GLY A 152 -1.97 6.81 -12.02
C GLY A 152 -2.93 7.45 -11.03
N THR A 153 -4.22 7.66 -11.38
CA THR A 153 -5.20 8.27 -10.48
C THR A 153 -5.65 7.28 -9.41
N PRO A 154 -5.57 7.63 -8.10
CA PRO A 154 -6.12 6.82 -7.03
C PRO A 154 -7.65 6.72 -7.12
N VAL A 155 -8.16 5.50 -7.23
CA VAL A 155 -9.60 5.21 -7.36
C VAL A 155 -10.20 4.53 -6.13
N PHE A 156 -9.35 3.99 -5.25
CA PHE A 156 -9.70 3.47 -3.94
C PHE A 156 -8.49 3.68 -3.02
N ILE A 157 -8.72 4.06 -1.76
CA ILE A 157 -7.69 4.29 -0.75
C ILE A 157 -8.08 3.56 0.53
N GLY A 158 -7.17 2.74 1.05
CA GLY A 158 -7.31 1.93 2.24
C GLY A 158 -6.91 0.47 1.99
N ASN A 159 -6.52 -0.25 3.05
CA ASN A 159 -6.18 -1.67 2.96
C ASN A 159 -7.47 -2.52 2.90
N PRO A 160 -7.74 -3.24 1.79
CA PRO A 160 -8.92 -4.10 1.68
C PRO A 160 -8.98 -5.19 2.76
N LEU A 161 -7.83 -5.58 3.30
CA LEU A 161 -7.73 -6.64 4.32
C LEU A 161 -8.01 -6.13 5.74
N ALA A 162 -8.08 -4.80 5.95
CA ALA A 162 -8.26 -4.23 7.28
C ALA A 162 -9.62 -4.55 7.90
N ASN A 163 -10.68 -4.60 7.08
CA ASN A 163 -12.02 -4.99 7.53
C ASN A 163 -12.95 -5.31 6.34
N LYS A 164 -14.07 -5.98 6.66
CA LYS A 164 -15.10 -6.39 5.68
C LYS A 164 -15.68 -5.22 4.86
N LYS A 165 -15.84 -4.04 5.47
CA LYS A 165 -16.39 -2.85 4.79
C LYS A 165 -15.44 -2.37 3.68
N LEU A 166 -14.15 -2.25 3.98
CA LEU A 166 -13.14 -1.88 2.98
C LEU A 166 -13.01 -2.95 1.89
N PHE A 167 -13.04 -4.23 2.25
CA PHE A 167 -13.02 -5.32 1.27
C PHE A 167 -14.21 -5.23 0.31
N ASN A 168 -15.43 -5.01 0.81
CA ASN A 168 -16.63 -4.87 -0.01
C ASN A 168 -16.58 -3.63 -0.93
N LEU A 169 -16.02 -2.52 -0.45
CA LEU A 169 -15.83 -1.32 -1.28
C LEU A 169 -14.81 -1.56 -2.40
N PHE A 170 -13.71 -2.25 -2.09
CA PHE A 170 -12.68 -2.62 -3.06
C PHE A 170 -13.23 -3.55 -4.15
N THR A 171 -13.93 -4.62 -3.78
CA THR A 171 -14.52 -5.58 -4.73
C THR A 171 -15.59 -4.91 -5.60
N LYS A 172 -16.42 -4.05 -5.01
CA LYS A 172 -17.41 -3.24 -5.75
C LYS A 172 -16.71 -2.31 -6.75
N LYS A 173 -15.58 -1.68 -6.38
CA LYS A 173 -14.83 -0.80 -7.28
C LYS A 173 -14.29 -1.54 -8.50
N LEU A 174 -13.92 -2.80 -8.33
CA LEU A 174 -13.40 -3.67 -9.39
C LEU A 174 -14.49 -4.46 -10.12
N ASN A 175 -15.76 -4.29 -9.76
CA ASN A 175 -16.91 -5.07 -10.28
C ASN A 175 -16.74 -6.59 -10.11
N LEU A 176 -16.06 -7.04 -9.03
CA LEU A 176 -15.88 -8.45 -8.74
C LEU A 176 -17.16 -9.07 -8.19
N LYS A 177 -17.48 -10.29 -8.63
CA LYS A 177 -18.62 -11.07 -8.13
C LYS A 177 -18.20 -11.92 -6.94
N GLN A 178 -19.17 -12.38 -6.15
CA GLN A 178 -18.92 -13.28 -5.01
C GLN A 178 -18.24 -14.60 -5.43
N SER A 179 -18.47 -15.03 -6.67
CA SER A 179 -17.81 -16.22 -7.27
C SER A 179 -16.32 -16.04 -7.55
N ASP A 180 -15.82 -14.80 -7.54
CA ASP A 180 -14.44 -14.46 -7.88
C ASP A 180 -13.54 -14.33 -6.64
N LEU A 181 -14.13 -14.51 -5.44
CA LEU A 181 -13.52 -14.27 -4.12
C LEU A 181 -13.31 -15.54 -3.31
#